data_12783052d63ac7bf0b6bdd2d258abe18
#
_entry.id   12783052d63ac7bf0b6bdd2d258abe18
#
_cell.length_a   1.000
_cell.length_b   1.000
_cell.length_c   1.000
_cell.angle_alpha   90.00
_cell.angle_beta   90.00
_cell.angle_gamma   90.00
#
_symmetry.space_group_name_H-M   'P 1'
#
loop_
_entity.id
_entity.type
_entity.pdbx_description
1 polymer ?
#
loop_
_entity_poly.entity_id
_entity_poly.type
_entity_poly.pdbx_seq_one_letter_code
_entity_poly.pdbx_strand_id
1 'polypeptide(L)'
;NLDNLRLTDEQVAADEIRLFKHAGGRTVVDPTPRTLARDPLALARIARATGLNVVMGAGYYVAASHPPDMDRRSVDEIIRELVADVTVGVGESGVRSGLLGEIGCTWPWAENEKKCVRAAVHAQRDTGAPLMIHPGRDARAPFEILDVVRKEGGDLGRTIMCHIER
;
A
#
# COMPACT_ATOMS: atom_id res chain seq x y z
N ASN A 1 12.29 16.71 -8.00
CA ASN A 1 13.12 17.27 -6.95
C ASN A 1 13.45 16.16 -5.94
N LEU A 2 14.75 15.91 -5.69
CA LEU A 2 15.19 14.84 -4.80
C LEU A 2 14.72 15.05 -3.35
N ASP A 3 14.52 16.28 -2.93
CA ASP A 3 14.05 16.62 -1.59
C ASP A 3 12.62 16.13 -1.33
N ASN A 4 11.79 16.01 -2.37
CA ASN A 4 10.43 15.50 -2.26
C ASN A 4 10.36 13.95 -2.18
N LEU A 5 11.49 13.26 -2.36
CA LEU A 5 11.55 11.79 -2.33
C LEU A 5 11.93 11.25 -0.94
N ARG A 6 12.29 12.11 0.01
CA ARG A 6 12.74 11.72 1.34
C ARG A 6 12.16 12.64 2.39
N LEU A 7 11.05 12.26 2.96
CA LEU A 7 10.47 12.92 4.13
C LEU A 7 10.77 12.04 5.36
N THR A 8 12.02 12.11 5.82
CA THR A 8 12.53 11.27 6.91
C THR A 8 12.49 11.94 8.28
N ASP A 9 12.27 13.25 8.32
CA ASP A 9 12.09 14.00 9.57
C ASP A 9 10.62 13.98 9.96
N GLU A 10 10.31 13.34 11.09
CA GLU A 10 8.94 13.17 11.59
C GLU A 10 8.29 14.51 11.98
N GLN A 11 9.09 15.45 12.51
CA GLN A 11 8.57 16.77 12.88
C GLN A 11 8.20 17.57 11.63
N VAL A 12 9.05 17.55 10.60
CA VAL A 12 8.76 18.19 9.32
C VAL A 12 7.51 17.56 8.69
N ALA A 13 7.39 16.23 8.69
CA ALA A 13 6.20 15.55 8.18
C ALA A 13 4.93 15.97 8.94
N ALA A 14 5.00 16.08 10.27
CA ALA A 14 3.87 16.52 11.09
C ALA A 14 3.50 17.99 10.80
N ASP A 15 4.48 18.86 10.58
CA ASP A 15 4.23 20.28 10.31
C ASP A 15 3.60 20.46 8.93
N GLU A 16 4.10 19.78 7.90
CA GLU A 16 3.53 19.79 6.55
C GLU A 16 2.08 19.29 6.54
N ILE A 17 1.80 18.17 7.20
CA ILE A 17 0.45 17.59 7.18
C ILE A 17 -0.56 18.44 8.00
N ARG A 18 -0.10 19.28 8.93
CA ARG A 18 -0.96 20.25 9.63
C ARG A 18 -1.55 21.29 8.68
N LEU A 19 -0.87 21.64 7.59
CA LEU A 19 -1.41 22.54 6.57
C LEU A 19 -2.68 21.95 5.95
N PHE A 20 -2.67 20.63 5.65
CA PHE A 20 -3.86 19.92 5.19
C PHE A 20 -5.00 19.98 6.23
N LYS A 21 -4.70 19.80 7.50
CA LYS A 21 -5.70 19.94 8.57
C LYS A 21 -6.27 21.33 8.65
N HIS A 22 -5.43 22.38 8.59
CA HIS A 22 -5.87 23.79 8.62
C HIS A 22 -6.78 24.13 7.42
N ALA A 23 -6.55 23.49 6.27
CA ALA A 23 -7.44 23.58 5.11
C ALA A 23 -8.75 22.76 5.23
N GLY A 24 -9.02 22.15 6.38
CA GLY A 24 -10.23 21.37 6.64
C GLY A 24 -10.08 19.87 6.38
N GLY A 25 -8.89 19.38 6.05
CA GLY A 25 -8.61 17.96 5.88
C GLY A 25 -8.74 17.17 7.18
N ARG A 26 -9.17 15.92 7.09
CA ARG A 26 -9.42 15.06 8.26
C ARG A 26 -8.71 13.72 8.19
N THR A 27 -8.55 13.17 7.00
CA THR A 27 -7.99 11.83 6.80
C THR A 27 -6.95 11.87 5.68
N VAL A 28 -5.81 11.24 5.95
CA VAL A 28 -4.73 11.03 4.97
C VAL A 28 -4.52 9.54 4.82
N VAL A 29 -4.35 9.08 3.60
CA VAL A 29 -3.93 7.73 3.29
C VAL A 29 -2.44 7.75 2.98
N ASP A 30 -1.65 7.03 3.75
CA ASP A 30 -0.24 6.78 3.47
C ASP A 30 -0.09 5.34 2.95
N PRO A 31 -0.04 5.14 1.63
CA PRO A 31 0.05 3.81 1.05
C PRO A 31 1.50 3.33 0.94
N THR A 32 2.45 3.95 1.64
CA THR A 32 3.86 3.54 1.62
C THR A 32 4.00 2.08 2.00
N PRO A 33 4.44 1.19 1.10
CA PRO A 33 4.60 -0.21 1.41
C PRO A 33 5.89 -0.48 2.22
N ARG A 34 5.95 -1.67 2.81
CA ARG A 34 7.08 -2.10 3.64
C ARG A 34 8.45 -1.84 2.99
N THR A 35 8.56 -2.11 1.70
CA THR A 35 9.82 -2.00 0.95
C THR A 35 10.25 -0.56 0.62
N LEU A 36 9.39 0.41 0.90
CA LEU A 36 9.68 1.84 0.80
C LEU A 36 9.81 2.52 2.17
N ALA A 37 10.26 1.78 3.17
CA ALA A 37 10.52 2.26 4.53
C ALA A 37 9.28 2.78 5.30
N ARG A 38 8.12 2.12 5.13
CA ARG A 38 6.95 2.37 5.98
C ARG A 38 7.34 2.30 7.46
N ASP A 39 7.00 3.33 8.23
CA ASP A 39 7.20 3.38 9.67
C ASP A 39 5.85 3.48 10.41
N PRO A 40 5.29 2.36 10.90
CA PRO A 40 4.00 2.33 11.57
C PRO A 40 3.95 3.19 12.84
N LEU A 41 5.04 3.21 13.61
CA LEU A 41 5.08 3.97 14.86
C LEU A 41 5.18 5.47 14.63
N ALA A 42 5.95 5.91 13.62
CA ALA A 42 6.01 7.31 13.22
C ALA A 42 4.65 7.79 12.73
N LEU A 43 3.97 7.03 11.86
CA LEU A 43 2.62 7.36 11.39
C LEU A 43 1.62 7.49 12.55
N ALA A 44 1.69 6.60 13.54
CA ALA A 44 0.84 6.68 14.73
C ALA A 44 1.16 7.90 15.61
N ARG A 45 2.44 8.31 15.73
CA ARG A 45 2.83 9.54 16.45
C ARG A 45 2.37 10.78 15.71
N ILE A 46 2.56 10.85 14.38
CA ILE A 46 2.10 11.96 13.53
C ILE A 46 0.57 12.09 13.62
N ALA A 47 -0.17 11.00 13.54
CA ALA A 47 -1.63 11.03 13.69
C ALA A 47 -2.06 11.65 15.02
N ARG A 48 -1.43 11.22 16.13
CA ARG A 48 -1.71 11.78 17.45
C ARG A 48 -1.31 13.26 17.58
N ALA A 49 -0.13 13.63 17.08
CA ALA A 49 0.39 14.99 17.15
C ALA A 49 -0.41 16.00 16.32
N THR A 50 -1.03 15.55 15.24
CA THR A 50 -1.79 16.40 14.33
C THR A 50 -3.31 16.31 14.56
N GLY A 51 -3.79 15.22 15.19
CA GLY A 51 -5.22 14.92 15.31
C GLY A 51 -5.88 14.60 13.96
N LEU A 52 -5.11 14.13 12.98
CA LEU A 52 -5.60 13.60 11.72
C LEU A 52 -5.80 12.08 11.82
N ASN A 53 -6.75 11.56 11.06
CA ASN A 53 -6.81 10.13 10.81
C ASN A 53 -5.75 9.79 9.75
N VAL A 54 -4.87 8.82 10.04
CA VAL A 54 -3.88 8.32 9.09
C VAL A 54 -4.20 6.86 8.80
N VAL A 55 -4.46 6.55 7.55
CA VAL A 55 -4.70 5.19 7.06
C VAL A 55 -3.41 4.68 6.45
N MET A 56 -2.81 3.67 7.08
CA MET A 56 -1.55 3.06 6.63
C MET A 56 -1.82 1.93 5.66
N GLY A 57 -1.00 1.82 4.62
CA GLY A 57 -1.04 0.73 3.64
C GLY A 57 -0.25 -0.51 4.04
N ALA A 58 -0.54 -1.64 3.41
CA ALA A 58 0.19 -2.90 3.50
C ALA A 58 0.43 -3.50 2.12
N GLY A 59 1.65 -3.88 1.80
CA GLY A 59 1.95 -4.49 0.51
C GLY A 59 3.38 -4.37 0.06
N TYR A 60 3.55 -4.64 -1.22
CA TYR A 60 4.83 -4.60 -1.93
C TYR A 60 4.71 -3.71 -3.15
N TYR A 61 5.67 -2.82 -3.35
CA TYR A 61 5.71 -1.93 -4.49
C TYR A 61 6.24 -2.66 -5.74
N VAL A 62 6.83 -1.95 -6.69
CA VAL A 62 7.35 -2.54 -7.94
C VAL A 62 8.52 -3.50 -7.68
N ALA A 63 8.74 -4.44 -8.59
CA ALA A 63 9.74 -5.51 -8.48
C ALA A 63 11.14 -5.02 -8.07
N ALA A 64 11.56 -3.86 -8.55
CA ALA A 64 12.86 -3.26 -8.20
C ALA A 64 13.02 -2.94 -6.69
N SER A 65 11.92 -2.85 -5.95
CA SER A 65 11.91 -2.61 -4.50
C SER A 65 11.60 -3.86 -3.68
N HIS A 66 11.37 -5.01 -4.32
CA HIS A 66 11.05 -6.24 -3.61
C HIS A 66 12.24 -6.74 -2.77
N PRO A 67 11.99 -7.43 -1.65
CA PRO A 67 13.05 -8.03 -0.88
C PRO A 67 13.75 -9.15 -1.68
N PRO A 68 15.04 -9.41 -1.40
CA PRO A 68 15.83 -10.37 -2.18
C PRO A 68 15.31 -11.82 -2.17
N ASP A 69 14.46 -12.15 -1.21
CA ASP A 69 13.86 -13.48 -1.06
C ASP A 69 12.49 -13.61 -1.75
N MET A 70 12.00 -12.55 -2.41
CA MET A 70 10.66 -12.55 -3.02
C MET A 70 10.44 -13.71 -4.00
N ASP A 71 11.45 -14.12 -4.76
CA ASP A 71 11.34 -15.24 -5.69
C ASP A 71 10.96 -16.56 -4.99
N ARG A 72 11.45 -16.76 -3.77
CA ARG A 72 11.22 -17.98 -2.97
C ARG A 72 9.95 -17.94 -2.15
N ARG A 73 9.39 -16.75 -1.91
CA ARG A 73 8.18 -16.59 -1.12
C ARG A 73 6.97 -17.10 -1.88
N SER A 74 6.19 -17.92 -1.22
CA SER A 74 4.90 -18.40 -1.75
C SER A 74 3.83 -17.31 -1.68
N VAL A 75 2.78 -17.46 -2.49
CA VAL A 75 1.58 -16.60 -2.41
C VAL A 75 0.98 -16.65 -1.01
N ASP A 76 0.89 -17.85 -0.41
CA ASP A 76 0.29 -18.04 0.91
C ASP A 76 1.08 -17.36 2.05
N GLU A 77 2.41 -17.28 1.94
CA GLU A 77 3.21 -16.51 2.90
C GLU A 77 2.93 -15.02 2.82
N ILE A 78 2.78 -14.50 1.60
CA ILE A 78 2.44 -13.09 1.40
C ILE A 78 1.01 -12.81 1.88
N ILE A 79 0.05 -13.70 1.60
CA ILE A 79 -1.34 -13.57 2.11
C ILE A 79 -1.33 -13.48 3.63
N ARG A 80 -0.68 -14.43 4.32
CA ARG A 80 -0.62 -14.42 5.80
C ARG A 80 -0.02 -13.13 6.35
N GLU A 81 1.03 -12.61 5.73
CA GLU A 81 1.63 -11.34 6.13
C GLU A 81 0.66 -10.17 5.96
N LEU A 82 0.00 -10.04 4.80
CA LEU A 82 -0.94 -8.96 4.53
C LEU A 82 -2.18 -9.02 5.43
N VAL A 83 -2.72 -10.22 5.67
CA VAL A 83 -3.82 -10.43 6.60
C VAL A 83 -3.42 -10.06 8.03
N ALA A 84 -2.23 -10.45 8.47
CA ALA A 84 -1.72 -10.08 9.79
C ALA A 84 -1.52 -8.57 9.92
N ASP A 85 -0.95 -7.89 8.91
CA ASP A 85 -0.78 -6.43 8.90
C ASP A 85 -2.12 -5.69 9.08
N VAL A 86 -3.21 -6.22 8.54
CA VAL A 86 -4.56 -5.62 8.64
C VAL A 86 -5.26 -5.99 9.95
N THR A 87 -5.16 -7.24 10.40
CA THR A 87 -5.98 -7.76 11.52
C THR A 87 -5.28 -7.70 12.87
N VAL A 88 -3.98 -7.90 12.90
CA VAL A 88 -3.16 -7.95 14.13
C VAL A 88 -2.33 -6.67 14.27
N GLY A 89 -1.61 -6.30 13.22
CA GLY A 89 -0.70 -5.15 13.16
C GLY A 89 0.67 -5.52 12.62
N VAL A 90 1.42 -4.51 12.22
CA VAL A 90 2.74 -4.65 11.60
C VAL A 90 3.80 -5.02 12.64
N GLY A 91 4.32 -6.23 12.57
CA GLY A 91 5.34 -6.71 13.50
C GLY A 91 4.92 -6.52 14.96
N GLU A 92 5.85 -6.03 15.79
CA GLU A 92 5.59 -5.75 17.21
C GLU A 92 4.94 -4.39 17.48
N SER A 93 4.70 -3.58 16.45
CA SER A 93 4.14 -2.24 16.61
C SER A 93 2.67 -2.23 17.07
N GLY A 94 1.91 -3.29 16.76
CA GLY A 94 0.46 -3.36 16.97
C GLY A 94 -0.34 -2.38 16.10
N VAL A 95 0.31 -1.58 15.24
CA VAL A 95 -0.36 -0.63 14.34
C VAL A 95 -0.88 -1.40 13.13
N ARG A 96 -2.20 -1.39 12.96
CA ARG A 96 -2.88 -2.10 11.87
C ARG A 96 -2.97 -1.24 10.62
N SER A 97 -2.79 -1.88 9.46
CA SER A 97 -3.04 -1.27 8.16
C SER A 97 -4.55 -1.23 7.87
N GLY A 98 -5.01 -0.13 7.30
CA GLY A 98 -6.40 0.03 6.88
C GLY A 98 -6.63 -0.17 5.38
N LEU A 99 -5.56 -0.47 4.64
CA LEU A 99 -5.53 -0.56 3.19
C LEU A 99 -4.51 -1.62 2.75
N LEU A 100 -4.85 -2.43 1.76
CA LEU A 100 -3.93 -3.30 1.04
C LEU A 100 -3.34 -2.52 -0.14
N GLY A 101 -2.08 -2.17 -0.05
CA GLY A 101 -1.40 -1.36 -1.07
C GLY A 101 -0.55 -0.21 -0.48
N GLU A 102 0.11 0.56 -1.31
CA GLU A 102 0.00 0.54 -2.78
C GLU A 102 0.74 -0.69 -3.34
N ILE A 103 0.05 -1.57 -4.05
CA ILE A 103 0.68 -2.72 -4.73
C ILE A 103 1.24 -2.22 -6.07
N GLY A 104 2.56 -2.29 -6.22
CA GLY A 104 3.22 -1.77 -7.42
C GLY A 104 3.24 -2.78 -8.56
N CYS A 105 2.93 -2.28 -9.75
CA CYS A 105 2.99 -3.04 -11.00
C CYS A 105 3.76 -2.24 -12.04
N THR A 106 4.78 -2.85 -12.66
CA THR A 106 5.46 -2.32 -13.83
C THR A 106 4.75 -2.72 -15.12
N TRP A 107 5.26 -2.28 -16.24
CA TRP A 107 4.83 -2.73 -17.56
C TRP A 107 6.06 -2.96 -18.46
N PRO A 108 6.24 -4.15 -19.04
CA PRO A 108 5.48 -5.39 -18.79
C PRO A 108 5.56 -5.86 -17.33
N TRP A 109 4.53 -6.63 -16.88
CA TRP A 109 4.45 -7.14 -15.52
C TRP A 109 5.55 -8.13 -15.18
N ALA A 110 6.21 -7.90 -14.04
CA ALA A 110 7.07 -8.90 -13.44
C ALA A 110 6.24 -10.00 -12.73
N GLU A 111 6.71 -11.23 -12.77
CA GLU A 111 5.99 -12.37 -12.16
C GLU A 111 5.78 -12.20 -10.65
N ASN A 112 6.75 -11.61 -9.95
CA ASN A 112 6.62 -11.31 -8.52
C ASN A 112 5.57 -10.23 -8.24
N GLU A 113 5.37 -9.27 -9.14
CA GLU A 113 4.29 -8.27 -9.01
C GLU A 113 2.92 -8.94 -9.18
N LYS A 114 2.77 -9.84 -10.16
CA LYS A 114 1.55 -10.64 -10.33
C LYS A 114 1.26 -11.48 -9.08
N LYS A 115 2.30 -12.07 -8.50
CA LYS A 115 2.21 -12.82 -7.24
C LYS A 115 1.72 -11.94 -6.09
N CYS A 116 2.25 -10.72 -5.95
CA CYS A 116 1.84 -9.77 -4.94
C CYS A 116 0.38 -9.29 -5.13
N VAL A 117 -0.05 -9.03 -6.37
CA VAL A 117 -1.45 -8.68 -6.65
C VAL A 117 -2.38 -9.82 -6.28
N ARG A 118 -2.08 -11.08 -6.66
CA ARG A 118 -2.89 -12.25 -6.26
C ARG A 118 -3.00 -12.36 -4.75
N ALA A 119 -1.87 -12.27 -4.05
CA ALA A 119 -1.86 -12.32 -2.60
C ALA A 119 -2.70 -11.20 -1.96
N ALA A 120 -2.60 -9.98 -2.49
CA ALA A 120 -3.38 -8.84 -2.01
C ALA A 120 -4.89 -9.01 -2.26
N VAL A 121 -5.28 -9.61 -3.40
CA VAL A 121 -6.69 -9.93 -3.68
C VAL A 121 -7.23 -10.96 -2.69
N HIS A 122 -6.47 -12.01 -2.38
CA HIS A 122 -6.89 -12.98 -1.36
C HIS A 122 -6.99 -12.33 0.02
N ALA A 123 -6.00 -11.50 0.40
CA ALA A 123 -6.07 -10.75 1.66
C ALA A 123 -7.26 -9.77 1.69
N GLN A 124 -7.63 -9.14 0.56
CA GLN A 124 -8.84 -8.32 0.45
C GLN A 124 -10.10 -9.12 0.78
N ARG A 125 -10.22 -10.32 0.23
CA ARG A 125 -11.37 -11.21 0.49
C ARG A 125 -11.45 -11.62 1.95
N ASP A 126 -10.32 -11.94 2.56
CA ASP A 126 -10.26 -12.44 3.93
C ASP A 126 -10.50 -11.33 4.96
N THR A 127 -10.09 -10.09 4.67
CA THR A 127 -10.13 -8.97 5.62
C THR A 127 -11.23 -7.95 5.33
N GLY A 128 -11.70 -7.87 4.08
CA GLY A 128 -12.58 -6.81 3.61
C GLY A 128 -11.89 -5.45 3.46
N ALA A 129 -10.57 -5.35 3.63
CA ALA A 129 -9.82 -4.12 3.44
C ALA A 129 -9.82 -3.68 1.96
N PRO A 130 -9.86 -2.38 1.64
CA PRO A 130 -9.76 -1.92 0.27
C PRO A 130 -8.37 -2.24 -0.31
N LEU A 131 -8.34 -2.46 -1.64
CA LEU A 131 -7.13 -2.74 -2.40
C LEU A 131 -6.74 -1.51 -3.23
N MET A 132 -5.49 -1.08 -3.15
CA MET A 132 -4.94 0.03 -3.93
C MET A 132 -3.77 -0.46 -4.79
N ILE A 133 -3.82 -0.18 -6.08
CA ILE A 133 -2.85 -0.69 -7.06
C ILE A 133 -2.23 0.46 -7.86
N HIS A 134 -0.91 0.44 -7.96
CA HIS A 134 -0.12 1.31 -8.81
C HIS A 134 0.14 0.62 -10.15
N PRO A 135 -0.52 1.02 -11.25
CA PRO A 135 -0.34 0.38 -12.54
C PRO A 135 0.93 0.86 -13.25
N GLY A 136 1.47 0.01 -14.11
CA GLY A 136 2.48 0.43 -15.11
C GLY A 136 1.94 1.49 -16.06
N ARG A 137 2.85 2.20 -16.73
CA ARG A 137 2.52 3.36 -17.59
C ARG A 137 2.06 2.99 -19.01
N ASP A 138 1.44 1.84 -19.21
CA ASP A 138 0.83 1.44 -20.49
C ASP A 138 -0.69 1.49 -20.34
N ALA A 139 -1.41 1.98 -21.32
CA ALA A 139 -2.87 2.07 -21.29
C ALA A 139 -3.57 0.72 -21.08
N ARG A 140 -2.92 -0.41 -21.39
CA ARG A 140 -3.43 -1.76 -21.16
C ARG A 140 -3.25 -2.24 -19.74
N ALA A 141 -2.24 -1.70 -19.01
CA ALA A 141 -1.88 -2.17 -17.68
C ALA A 141 -3.06 -2.19 -16.69
N PRO A 142 -3.87 -1.12 -16.54
CA PRO A 142 -5.01 -1.13 -15.63
C PRO A 142 -6.02 -2.23 -15.94
N PHE A 143 -6.30 -2.48 -17.22
CA PHE A 143 -7.27 -3.50 -17.64
C PHE A 143 -6.78 -4.91 -17.34
N GLU A 144 -5.51 -5.21 -17.63
CA GLU A 144 -4.93 -6.53 -17.33
C GLU A 144 -4.87 -6.78 -15.81
N ILE A 145 -4.58 -5.74 -15.02
CA ILE A 145 -4.62 -5.80 -13.56
C ILE A 145 -6.04 -6.13 -13.07
N LEU A 146 -7.05 -5.40 -13.54
CA LEU A 146 -8.44 -5.63 -13.16
C LEU A 146 -8.93 -7.01 -13.57
N ASP A 147 -8.45 -7.55 -14.69
CA ASP A 147 -8.76 -8.92 -15.09
C ASP A 147 -8.19 -9.95 -14.12
N VAL A 148 -6.99 -9.73 -13.60
CA VAL A 148 -6.41 -10.59 -12.55
C VAL A 148 -7.23 -10.46 -11.25
N VAL A 149 -7.53 -9.23 -10.80
CA VAL A 149 -8.37 -9.00 -9.61
C VAL A 149 -9.69 -9.75 -9.72
N ARG A 150 -10.37 -9.64 -10.87
CA ARG A 150 -11.64 -10.33 -11.12
C ARG A 150 -11.49 -11.86 -11.13
N LYS A 151 -10.48 -12.38 -11.80
CA LYS A 151 -10.21 -13.84 -11.89
C LYS A 151 -9.92 -14.47 -10.54
N GLU A 152 -9.20 -13.74 -9.67
CA GLU A 152 -8.91 -14.17 -8.30
C GLU A 152 -10.08 -13.93 -7.33
N GLY A 153 -11.20 -13.39 -7.82
CA GLY A 153 -12.41 -13.16 -7.02
C GLY A 153 -12.35 -11.94 -6.10
N GLY A 154 -11.55 -10.95 -6.45
CA GLY A 154 -11.45 -9.70 -5.72
C GLY A 154 -12.68 -8.80 -5.90
N ASP A 155 -12.91 -7.94 -4.93
CA ASP A 155 -13.98 -6.94 -4.95
C ASP A 155 -13.53 -5.69 -5.71
N LEU A 156 -14.01 -5.57 -6.95
CA LEU A 156 -13.72 -4.39 -7.79
C LEU A 156 -14.33 -3.10 -7.23
N GLY A 157 -15.40 -3.18 -6.46
CA GLY A 157 -16.03 -2.04 -5.81
C GLY A 157 -15.18 -1.47 -4.66
N ARG A 158 -14.21 -2.24 -4.17
CA ARG A 158 -13.23 -1.85 -3.15
C ARG A 158 -11.79 -1.87 -3.69
N THR A 159 -11.63 -1.74 -5.01
CA THR A 159 -10.31 -1.68 -5.65
C THR A 159 -10.08 -0.28 -6.23
N ILE A 160 -8.98 0.34 -5.87
CA ILE A 160 -8.55 1.66 -6.31
C ILE A 160 -7.38 1.48 -7.29
N MET A 161 -7.54 2.00 -8.50
CA MET A 161 -6.45 2.09 -9.46
C MET A 161 -5.87 3.49 -9.42
N CYS A 162 -4.60 3.61 -9.02
CA CYS A 162 -3.92 4.89 -8.92
C CYS A 162 -3.45 5.40 -10.28
N HIS A 163 -3.20 6.71 -10.37
CA HIS A 163 -2.46 7.34 -11.47
C HIS A 163 -3.04 7.07 -12.88
N ILE A 164 -4.33 6.85 -13.01
CA ILE A 164 -4.98 6.58 -14.30
C ILE A 164 -5.12 7.84 -15.17
N GLU A 165 -4.77 9.00 -14.64
CA GLU A 165 -4.70 10.29 -15.34
C GLU A 165 -3.43 10.50 -16.16
N ARG A 166 -2.48 9.56 -16.14
CA ARG A 166 -1.16 9.66 -16.81
C ARG A 166 -1.21 9.28 -18.27
#